data_860b0e70db2825a0cc7fb06e2dadaadd
#
_entry.id   860b0e70db2825a0cc7fb06e2dadaadd
#
_cell.length_a   1.000
_cell.length_b   1.000
_cell.length_c   1.000
_cell.angle_alpha   90.00
_cell.angle_beta   90.00
_cell.angle_gamma   90.00
#
_symmetry.space_group_name_H-M   'P 1'
#
loop_
_entity.id
_entity.type
_entity.pdbx_description
1 polymer ?
#
loop_
_entity_poly.entity_id
_entity_poly.type
_entity_poly.pdbx_seq_one_letter_code
_entity_poly.pdbx_strand_id
1 'polypeptide(L)'
;VQGESEAIPEASARRGGGSRRLVVIVFGLACLIAAGSWIAYGRQAKTQQTAKATGGTPAAPARPIPVVVTPVRTGDLSVYLTALGSVTPLNIVTVKSRVDGQLMKTYFTEGQAVHAGDVLAEIDPRPFQAQLVQAEGQLARDQANLANARLDLERYQRLAQQEMIARQQLDTQQMVVNQAEASIKVNAGLIDAIKLQLTYCRITAPITGRVGLRLVDPGNVVKAADTGGLVVIAQLEPIALVFSVPEDSLQPILRRFRTGNKVPVDAFDREGRTKIATGTLVAIDNQIDPTTGTVRLKASYGNTDGVLYPNQFVNARVLIDVLHEAILAPAEAIQRGPQGAYVYVVKPDKVVQMRRVQLGPSEGATVSVRTGLTDSEALVVDGAEKVQDGARVEPTVRKAPAGAPATPGAPGAPNPPARTPRPGA
;
A
#
# COMPACT_ATOMS: atom_id res chain seq x y z
N VAL A 1 32.89 -13.52 -42.81
CA VAL A 1 33.72 -14.71 -43.00
C VAL A 1 32.85 -15.88 -42.54
N GLN A 2 32.35 -16.59 -43.56
CA GLN A 2 32.20 -18.05 -43.71
C GLN A 2 31.55 -18.79 -42.53
N GLY A 3 30.47 -19.59 -42.65
CA GLY A 3 30.04 -20.42 -43.80
C GLY A 3 29.74 -21.81 -43.27
N GLU A 4 28.84 -22.49 -43.94
CA GLU A 4 28.51 -23.92 -43.95
C GLU A 4 27.35 -24.36 -43.04
N SER A 5 26.13 -24.65 -43.49
CA SER A 5 25.66 -25.55 -44.57
C SER A 5 26.08 -27.00 -44.43
N GLU A 6 25.11 -27.86 -44.00
CA GLU A 6 25.02 -29.29 -44.35
C GLU A 6 23.63 -29.78 -43.89
N ALA A 7 22.72 -30.06 -44.75
CA ALA A 7 22.55 -31.16 -45.69
C ALA A 7 21.85 -32.38 -45.07
N ILE A 8 20.65 -32.61 -45.58
CA ILE A 8 19.76 -33.78 -45.43
C ILE A 8 20.39 -34.97 -46.21
N PRO A 9 20.11 -36.22 -45.84
CA PRO A 9 19.94 -37.23 -46.86
C PRO A 9 18.61 -37.98 -46.77
N GLU A 10 17.94 -38.03 -47.92
CA GLU A 10 16.99 -39.03 -48.30
C GLU A 10 17.62 -40.45 -48.44
N ALA A 11 16.86 -41.47 -48.12
CA ALA A 11 17.02 -42.80 -48.74
C ALA A 11 15.69 -43.58 -48.58
N SER A 12 15.00 -43.70 -49.55
CA SER A 12 14.80 -44.73 -50.58
C SER A 12 14.07 -45.99 -50.11
N ALA A 13 12.98 -46.22 -50.86
CA ALA A 13 12.04 -47.36 -50.85
C ALA A 13 12.68 -48.70 -51.09
N ARG A 14 12.12 -49.78 -50.50
CA ARG A 14 12.12 -51.12 -51.10
C ARG A 14 10.73 -51.80 -50.92
N ARG A 15 10.19 -52.21 -52.06
CA ARG A 15 9.01 -53.07 -52.22
C ARG A 15 9.34 -54.51 -51.78
N GLY A 16 8.33 -55.16 -51.14
CA GLY A 16 8.36 -56.60 -50.92
C GLY A 16 6.91 -57.09 -50.75
N GLY A 17 6.38 -57.67 -51.80
CA GLY A 17 5.02 -58.23 -51.87
C GLY A 17 4.95 -59.56 -51.11
N GLY A 18 3.84 -59.79 -50.44
CA GLY A 18 3.61 -61.07 -49.79
C GLY A 18 2.51 -61.07 -48.72
N SER A 19 1.36 -60.44 -48.92
CA SER A 19 0.34 -60.54 -47.90
C SER A 19 -1.15 -60.56 -48.38
N ARG A 20 -1.38 -60.76 -49.65
CA ARG A 20 -2.78 -60.87 -50.15
C ARG A 20 -3.48 -62.17 -49.72
N ARG A 21 -2.77 -63.22 -49.37
CA ARG A 21 -3.40 -64.49 -48.91
C ARG A 21 -3.68 -64.50 -47.40
N LEU A 22 -2.95 -63.75 -46.61
CA LEU A 22 -3.13 -63.71 -45.16
C LEU A 22 -4.32 -62.82 -44.77
N VAL A 23 -4.60 -61.75 -45.52
CA VAL A 23 -5.74 -60.84 -45.27
C VAL A 23 -7.09 -61.52 -45.53
N VAL A 24 -7.19 -62.43 -46.52
CA VAL A 24 -8.46 -63.16 -46.82
C VAL A 24 -8.80 -64.18 -45.73
N ILE A 25 -7.80 -64.82 -45.10
CA ILE A 25 -7.99 -65.78 -44.02
C ILE A 25 -8.41 -65.08 -42.72
N VAL A 26 -7.83 -63.91 -42.41
CA VAL A 26 -8.17 -63.12 -41.23
C VAL A 26 -9.58 -62.50 -41.36
N PHE A 27 -9.95 -62.07 -42.56
CA PHE A 27 -11.31 -61.54 -42.77
C PHE A 27 -12.39 -62.63 -42.70
N GLY A 28 -12.12 -63.85 -43.17
CA GLY A 28 -13.00 -64.99 -43.04
C GLY A 28 -13.22 -65.40 -41.57
N LEU A 29 -12.19 -65.42 -40.79
CA LEU A 29 -12.28 -65.73 -39.32
C LEU A 29 -13.05 -64.68 -38.55
N ALA A 30 -12.84 -63.37 -38.87
CA ALA A 30 -13.57 -62.29 -38.24
C ALA A 30 -15.08 -62.31 -38.56
N CYS A 31 -15.50 -62.69 -39.77
CA CYS A 31 -16.89 -62.79 -40.10
C CYS A 31 -17.57 -63.95 -39.39
N LEU A 32 -16.90 -65.08 -39.14
CA LEU A 32 -17.44 -66.21 -38.40
C LEU A 32 -17.61 -65.90 -36.89
N ILE A 33 -16.72 -65.12 -36.31
CA ILE A 33 -16.82 -64.66 -34.92
C ILE A 33 -17.94 -63.63 -34.76
N ALA A 34 -18.11 -62.73 -35.71
CA ALA A 34 -19.22 -61.76 -35.73
C ALA A 34 -20.59 -62.41 -35.89
N ALA A 35 -20.73 -63.44 -36.75
CA ALA A 35 -21.94 -64.18 -36.88
C ALA A 35 -22.27 -65.01 -35.64
N GLY A 36 -21.30 -65.64 -35.00
CA GLY A 36 -21.47 -66.35 -33.72
C GLY A 36 -21.89 -65.43 -32.55
N SER A 37 -21.36 -64.26 -32.51
CA SER A 37 -21.72 -63.21 -31.52
C SER A 37 -23.16 -62.74 -31.69
N TRP A 38 -23.62 -62.56 -32.93
CA TRP A 38 -24.94 -62.06 -33.16
C TRP A 38 -26.06 -63.10 -32.88
N ILE A 39 -25.76 -64.41 -33.05
CA ILE A 39 -26.65 -65.48 -32.65
C ILE A 39 -26.69 -65.67 -31.13
N ALA A 40 -25.60 -65.44 -30.44
CA ALA A 40 -25.55 -65.48 -28.96
C ALA A 40 -26.31 -64.30 -28.34
N TYR A 41 -26.18 -63.10 -28.91
CA TYR A 41 -26.86 -61.89 -28.41
C TYR A 41 -28.36 -61.91 -28.68
N GLY A 42 -28.83 -62.53 -29.82
CA GLY A 42 -30.25 -62.70 -30.17
C GLY A 42 -31.00 -63.71 -29.29
N ARG A 43 -30.26 -64.59 -28.58
CA ARG A 43 -30.88 -65.57 -27.66
C ARG A 43 -31.06 -65.05 -26.23
N GLN A 44 -30.33 -64.03 -25.83
CA GLN A 44 -30.50 -63.41 -24.52
C GLN A 44 -31.63 -62.38 -24.45
N ALA A 45 -32.14 -61.90 -25.61
CA ALA A 45 -33.19 -60.88 -25.65
C ALA A 45 -34.62 -61.45 -25.56
N LYS A 46 -34.81 -62.78 -25.50
CA LYS A 46 -36.16 -63.42 -25.45
C LYS A 46 -36.56 -64.04 -24.12
N THR A 47 -35.73 -63.89 -23.04
CA THR A 47 -36.03 -64.49 -21.73
C THR A 47 -36.35 -63.47 -20.64
N GLN A 48 -36.65 -62.23 -20.97
CA GLN A 48 -37.06 -61.25 -19.98
C GLN A 48 -38.37 -60.54 -20.19
N GLN A 49 -39.33 -61.25 -20.78
CA GLN A 49 -40.70 -60.75 -20.93
C GLN A 49 -41.76 -61.72 -20.43
N THR A 50 -41.64 -62.18 -19.18
CA THR A 50 -42.78 -62.66 -18.38
C THR A 50 -42.37 -62.75 -16.92
N ALA A 51 -42.25 -61.61 -16.25
CA ALA A 51 -42.42 -61.54 -14.84
C ALA A 51 -43.49 -60.48 -14.54
N LYS A 52 -44.60 -61.01 -14.30
CA LYS A 52 -45.92 -60.53 -13.93
C LYS A 52 -45.88 -59.43 -12.89
N ALA A 53 -46.64 -58.38 -13.18
CA ALA A 53 -47.10 -57.42 -12.21
C ALA A 53 -47.56 -58.06 -10.90
N THR A 54 -46.94 -57.81 -9.82
CA THR A 54 -47.52 -58.08 -8.50
C THR A 54 -47.11 -56.97 -7.58
N GLY A 55 -48.10 -56.20 -7.18
CA GLY A 55 -48.13 -55.43 -5.95
C GLY A 55 -47.06 -54.37 -5.76
N GLY A 56 -47.36 -53.13 -6.20
CA GLY A 56 -46.65 -51.95 -5.69
C GLY A 56 -46.82 -51.87 -4.17
N THR A 57 -45.76 -52.21 -3.46
CA THR A 57 -45.62 -51.77 -2.10
C THR A 57 -45.49 -50.25 -2.17
N PRO A 58 -46.27 -49.44 -1.44
CA PRO A 58 -46.08 -48.00 -1.40
C PRO A 58 -44.65 -47.77 -0.95
N ALA A 59 -43.88 -47.04 -1.73
CA ALA A 59 -42.55 -46.61 -1.32
C ALA A 59 -42.68 -46.04 0.10
N ALA A 60 -41.99 -46.64 1.07
CA ALA A 60 -41.94 -46.14 2.41
C ALA A 60 -41.57 -44.64 2.29
N PRO A 61 -42.25 -43.74 3.00
CA PRO A 61 -41.94 -42.34 2.94
C PRO A 61 -40.47 -42.18 3.24
N ALA A 62 -39.71 -41.64 2.26
CA ALA A 62 -38.27 -41.40 2.40
C ALA A 62 -38.06 -40.65 3.71
N ARG A 63 -37.28 -41.23 4.63
CA ARG A 63 -36.99 -40.61 5.92
C ARG A 63 -36.43 -39.21 5.64
N PRO A 64 -36.97 -38.16 6.26
CA PRO A 64 -36.49 -36.81 6.05
C PRO A 64 -35.01 -36.76 6.39
N ILE A 65 -34.23 -36.17 5.50
CA ILE A 65 -32.75 -36.02 5.69
C ILE A 65 -32.53 -34.89 6.70
N PRO A 66 -31.84 -35.13 7.82
CA PRO A 66 -31.55 -34.05 8.75
C PRO A 66 -30.55 -33.07 8.13
N VAL A 67 -30.89 -31.77 8.13
CA VAL A 67 -30.05 -30.69 7.60
C VAL A 67 -29.99 -29.52 8.58
N VAL A 68 -28.87 -28.81 8.61
CA VAL A 68 -28.75 -27.57 9.37
C VAL A 68 -29.01 -26.41 8.43
N VAL A 69 -29.89 -25.51 8.84
CA VAL A 69 -30.26 -24.34 8.03
C VAL A 69 -29.93 -23.03 8.75
N THR A 70 -29.62 -22.02 7.95
CA THR A 70 -29.42 -20.64 8.42
C THR A 70 -30.28 -19.71 7.57
N PRO A 71 -31.02 -18.76 8.18
CA PRO A 71 -31.80 -17.79 7.41
C PRO A 71 -30.88 -16.81 6.70
N VAL A 72 -31.24 -16.45 5.49
CA VAL A 72 -30.69 -15.31 4.75
C VAL A 72 -31.01 -14.03 5.51
N ARG A 73 -30.12 -13.09 5.52
CA ARG A 73 -30.30 -11.79 6.18
C ARG A 73 -29.98 -10.68 5.21
N THR A 74 -30.71 -9.60 5.30
CA THR A 74 -30.35 -8.35 4.63
C THR A 74 -29.52 -7.51 5.57
N GLY A 75 -28.43 -6.93 5.07
CA GLY A 75 -27.53 -6.10 5.90
C GLY A 75 -26.44 -5.45 5.07
N ASP A 76 -25.64 -4.64 5.75
CA ASP A 76 -24.49 -3.99 5.13
C ASP A 76 -23.30 -4.94 5.07
N LEU A 77 -22.62 -4.96 3.90
CA LEU A 77 -21.40 -5.72 3.68
C LEU A 77 -20.27 -4.78 3.28
N SER A 78 -19.21 -4.76 4.07
CA SER A 78 -18.02 -4.00 3.74
C SER A 78 -17.17 -4.73 2.71
N VAL A 79 -16.85 -4.04 1.62
CA VAL A 79 -16.01 -4.59 0.55
C VAL A 79 -14.58 -4.09 0.75
N TYR A 80 -13.69 -5.02 1.05
CA TYR A 80 -12.28 -4.73 1.25
C TYR A 80 -11.43 -5.22 0.09
N LEU A 81 -10.40 -4.46 -0.22
CA LEU A 81 -9.31 -4.86 -1.08
C LEU A 81 -8.07 -5.10 -0.22
N THR A 82 -7.46 -6.27 -0.36
CA THR A 82 -6.20 -6.60 0.32
C THR A 82 -5.05 -6.48 -0.67
N ALA A 83 -4.00 -5.78 -0.26
CA ALA A 83 -2.80 -5.58 -1.05
C ALA A 83 -1.57 -5.67 -0.15
N LEU A 84 -0.47 -6.24 -0.67
CA LEU A 84 0.80 -6.23 0.04
C LEU A 84 1.41 -4.82 -0.04
N GLY A 85 1.87 -4.31 1.09
CA GLY A 85 2.51 -3.00 1.19
C GLY A 85 3.83 -3.04 1.95
N SER A 86 4.60 -1.99 1.77
CA SER A 86 5.83 -1.74 2.52
C SER A 86 5.67 -0.46 3.34
N VAL A 87 6.03 -0.55 4.61
CA VAL A 87 6.05 0.58 5.52
C VAL A 87 7.23 1.48 5.17
N THR A 88 6.99 2.77 5.02
CA THR A 88 8.03 3.77 4.71
C THR A 88 7.94 4.93 5.69
N PRO A 89 9.06 5.57 6.06
CA PRO A 89 8.99 6.83 6.78
C PRO A 89 8.14 7.84 6.02
N LEU A 90 7.44 8.74 6.73
CA LEU A 90 6.69 9.80 6.05
C LEU A 90 7.66 10.72 5.30
N ASN A 91 8.74 11.12 5.99
CA ASN A 91 9.87 11.86 5.44
C ASN A 91 11.18 11.21 5.89
N ILE A 92 12.15 11.23 4.99
CA ILE A 92 13.52 10.78 5.28
C ILE A 92 14.51 11.83 4.78
N VAL A 93 15.43 12.23 5.63
CA VAL A 93 16.42 13.26 5.29
C VAL A 93 17.81 12.78 5.70
N THR A 94 18.71 12.74 4.73
CA THR A 94 20.15 12.57 5.00
C THR A 94 20.74 13.92 5.35
N VAL A 95 21.17 14.08 6.60
CA VAL A 95 21.81 15.29 7.09
C VAL A 95 23.24 15.33 6.59
N LYS A 96 23.59 16.41 5.88
CA LYS A 96 24.92 16.61 5.29
C LYS A 96 25.54 17.90 5.82
N SER A 97 26.88 17.94 5.80
CA SER A 97 27.58 19.21 5.98
C SER A 97 27.35 20.12 4.78
N ARG A 98 27.29 21.43 5.02
CA ARG A 98 27.28 22.48 3.99
C ARG A 98 28.62 23.21 3.87
N VAL A 99 29.56 22.91 4.79
CA VAL A 99 30.91 23.46 4.83
C VAL A 99 31.90 22.34 5.03
N ASP A 100 33.11 22.55 4.55
CA ASP A 100 34.22 21.62 4.76
C ASP A 100 34.88 21.90 6.13
N GLY A 101 35.23 20.81 6.82
CA GLY A 101 35.94 20.95 8.11
C GLY A 101 35.95 19.67 8.92
N GLN A 102 36.66 19.73 10.06
CA GLN A 102 36.73 18.61 10.99
C GLN A 102 35.44 18.55 11.83
N LEU A 103 34.82 17.36 11.91
CA LEU A 103 33.71 17.09 12.82
C LEU A 103 34.22 17.02 14.25
N MET A 104 33.93 18.04 15.06
CA MET A 104 34.44 18.16 16.43
C MET A 104 33.65 17.28 17.39
N LYS A 105 32.31 17.32 17.30
CA LYS A 105 31.43 16.66 18.26
C LYS A 105 30.07 16.36 17.63
N THR A 106 29.47 15.27 18.12
CA THR A 106 28.06 14.92 17.87
C THR A 106 27.28 15.05 19.19
N TYR A 107 26.05 15.54 19.11
CA TYR A 107 25.18 15.82 20.26
C TYR A 107 23.97 14.89 20.32
N PHE A 108 23.96 13.82 19.56
CA PHE A 108 22.89 12.81 19.54
C PHE A 108 23.46 11.43 19.84
N THR A 109 22.60 10.55 20.31
CA THR A 109 22.83 9.10 20.36
C THR A 109 22.09 8.42 19.20
N GLU A 110 22.63 7.32 18.71
CA GLU A 110 22.02 6.53 17.65
C GLU A 110 20.64 6.02 18.09
N GLY A 111 19.65 6.11 17.23
CA GLY A 111 18.26 5.74 17.56
C GLY A 111 17.49 6.77 18.39
N GLN A 112 18.07 7.90 18.77
CA GLN A 112 17.42 8.95 19.56
C GLN A 112 16.34 9.66 18.76
N ALA A 113 15.23 10.03 19.40
CA ALA A 113 14.26 10.98 18.86
C ALA A 113 14.81 12.40 18.96
N VAL A 114 14.69 13.18 17.88
CA VAL A 114 15.11 14.58 17.80
C VAL A 114 13.99 15.44 17.21
N HIS A 115 13.99 16.71 17.57
CA HIS A 115 13.07 17.70 17.03
C HIS A 115 13.76 18.57 15.96
N ALA A 116 12.96 19.09 15.04
CA ALA A 116 13.48 20.06 14.08
C ALA A 116 14.13 21.25 14.80
N GLY A 117 15.39 21.57 14.42
CA GLY A 117 16.20 22.60 15.05
C GLY A 117 17.19 22.10 16.12
N ASP A 118 17.05 20.86 16.63
CA ASP A 118 18.01 20.29 17.58
C ASP A 118 19.40 20.22 16.96
N VAL A 119 20.42 20.53 17.75
CA VAL A 119 21.81 20.48 17.31
C VAL A 119 22.26 19.03 17.26
N LEU A 120 22.74 18.61 16.09
CA LEU A 120 23.22 17.25 15.87
C LEU A 120 24.72 17.14 15.92
N ALA A 121 25.43 18.10 15.33
CA ALA A 121 26.87 18.03 15.20
C ALA A 121 27.48 19.42 15.05
N GLU A 122 28.76 19.52 15.34
CA GLU A 122 29.55 20.75 15.23
C GLU A 122 30.83 20.48 14.45
N ILE A 123 31.03 21.31 13.43
CA ILE A 123 32.27 21.38 12.65
C ILE A 123 33.15 22.45 13.24
N ASP A 124 34.48 22.30 13.16
CA ASP A 124 35.44 23.25 13.65
C ASP A 124 35.20 24.65 13.07
N PRO A 125 34.72 25.63 13.88
CA PRO A 125 34.44 26.97 13.42
C PRO A 125 35.68 27.88 13.34
N ARG A 126 36.81 27.48 13.93
CA ARG A 126 38.01 28.33 14.08
C ARG A 126 38.56 28.88 12.76
N PRO A 127 38.63 28.10 11.66
CA PRO A 127 39.07 28.66 10.39
C PRO A 127 38.16 29.77 9.87
N PHE A 128 36.84 29.63 10.02
CA PHE A 128 35.86 30.63 9.59
C PHE A 128 35.86 31.86 10.53
N GLN A 129 36.07 31.65 11.83
CA GLN A 129 36.26 32.75 12.79
C GLN A 129 37.49 33.61 12.45
N ALA A 130 38.62 32.97 12.10
CA ALA A 130 39.80 33.69 11.65
C ALA A 130 39.56 34.49 10.37
N GLN A 131 38.85 33.92 9.42
CA GLN A 131 38.45 34.63 8.19
C GLN A 131 37.52 35.82 8.49
N LEU A 132 36.59 35.65 9.46
CA LEU A 132 35.69 36.75 9.87
C LEU A 132 36.48 37.92 10.42
N VAL A 133 37.41 37.67 11.37
CA VAL A 133 38.27 38.73 11.95
C VAL A 133 39.08 39.45 10.88
N GLN A 134 39.62 38.70 9.91
CA GLN A 134 40.33 39.27 8.77
C GLN A 134 39.44 40.20 7.90
N ALA A 135 38.23 39.75 7.59
CA ALA A 135 37.27 40.51 6.79
C ALA A 135 36.75 41.76 7.52
N GLU A 136 36.54 41.67 8.85
CA GLU A 136 36.17 42.79 9.72
C GLU A 136 37.28 43.84 9.77
N GLY A 137 38.55 43.39 9.87
CA GLY A 137 39.70 44.29 9.80
C GLY A 137 39.80 45.03 8.46
N GLN A 138 39.52 44.33 7.37
CA GLN A 138 39.47 44.92 6.02
C GLN A 138 38.35 45.98 5.92
N LEU A 139 37.16 45.67 6.42
CA LEU A 139 36.03 46.60 6.47
C LEU A 139 36.37 47.86 7.29
N ALA A 140 36.99 47.71 8.44
CA ALA A 140 37.40 48.84 9.28
C ALA A 140 38.40 49.76 8.57
N ARG A 141 39.37 49.19 7.82
CA ARG A 141 40.27 49.94 6.97
C ARG A 141 39.56 50.73 5.91
N ASP A 142 38.60 50.11 5.19
CA ASP A 142 37.86 50.77 4.11
C ASP A 142 36.90 51.84 4.63
N GLN A 143 36.34 51.64 5.84
CA GLN A 143 35.58 52.67 6.56
C GLN A 143 36.44 53.89 6.90
N ALA A 144 37.69 53.71 7.35
CA ALA A 144 38.62 54.78 7.60
C ALA A 144 38.98 55.52 6.30
N ASN A 145 39.19 54.79 5.18
CA ASN A 145 39.45 55.37 3.87
C ASN A 145 38.25 56.22 3.39
N LEU A 146 37.03 55.72 3.59
CA LEU A 146 35.80 56.48 3.24
C LEU A 146 35.70 57.74 4.10
N ALA A 147 35.98 57.68 5.39
CA ALA A 147 35.96 58.85 6.27
C ALA A 147 36.94 59.94 5.79
N ASN A 148 38.17 59.54 5.43
CA ASN A 148 39.17 60.46 4.88
C ASN A 148 38.69 61.05 3.52
N ALA A 149 38.19 60.20 2.60
CA ALA A 149 37.70 60.66 1.31
C ALA A 149 36.52 61.64 1.43
N ARG A 150 35.64 61.45 2.42
CA ARG A 150 34.54 62.38 2.72
C ARG A 150 35.03 63.71 3.28
N LEU A 151 36.03 63.72 4.18
CA LEU A 151 36.62 64.94 4.66
C LEU A 151 37.32 65.75 3.55
N ASP A 152 38.00 65.03 2.65
CA ASP A 152 38.60 65.70 1.49
C ASP A 152 37.51 66.21 0.52
N LEU A 153 36.46 65.48 0.27
CA LEU A 153 35.33 65.93 -0.55
C LEU A 153 34.71 67.21 0.04
N GLU A 154 34.47 67.26 1.34
CA GLU A 154 33.95 68.45 2.01
C GLU A 154 34.92 69.67 1.87
N ARG A 155 36.24 69.41 1.96
CA ARG A 155 37.27 70.43 1.74
C ARG A 155 37.23 70.95 0.28
N TYR A 156 37.15 70.04 -0.69
CA TYR A 156 37.05 70.42 -2.11
C TYR A 156 35.73 71.11 -2.41
N GLN A 157 34.61 70.76 -1.83
CA GLN A 157 33.34 71.46 -1.96
C GLN A 157 33.41 72.92 -1.50
N ARG A 158 34.04 73.16 -0.35
CA ARG A 158 34.28 74.53 0.19
C ARG A 158 35.18 75.36 -0.73
N LEU A 159 36.25 74.77 -1.29
CA LEU A 159 37.15 75.45 -2.24
C LEU A 159 36.48 75.72 -3.58
N ALA A 160 35.62 74.85 -4.04
CA ALA A 160 34.84 75.02 -5.27
C ALA A 160 33.82 76.14 -5.14
N GLN A 161 33.18 76.33 -3.99
CA GLN A 161 32.29 77.46 -3.68
C GLN A 161 33.02 78.81 -3.71
N GLN A 162 34.35 78.78 -3.41
CA GLN A 162 35.20 79.95 -3.52
C GLN A 162 35.89 80.14 -4.88
N GLU A 163 35.48 79.30 -5.87
CA GLU A 163 36.06 79.30 -7.24
C GLU A 163 37.60 79.05 -7.25
N MET A 164 38.15 78.42 -6.22
CA MET A 164 39.58 78.17 -6.09
C MET A 164 40.08 76.90 -6.71
N ILE A 165 39.17 76.02 -7.17
CA ILE A 165 39.50 74.71 -7.80
C ILE A 165 38.67 74.46 -9.06
N ALA A 166 39.19 73.63 -9.99
CA ALA A 166 38.49 73.19 -11.14
C ALA A 166 37.37 72.18 -10.76
N ARG A 167 36.20 72.26 -11.43
CA ARG A 167 35.08 71.30 -11.22
C ARG A 167 35.51 69.86 -11.41
N GLN A 168 36.41 69.58 -12.32
CA GLN A 168 36.94 68.23 -12.56
C GLN A 168 37.57 67.63 -11.29
N GLN A 169 38.25 68.43 -10.43
CA GLN A 169 38.83 67.95 -9.17
C GLN A 169 37.75 67.55 -8.18
N LEU A 170 36.67 68.30 -8.08
CA LEU A 170 35.51 67.95 -7.23
C LEU A 170 34.86 66.66 -7.68
N ASP A 171 34.58 66.54 -9.03
CA ASP A 171 33.96 65.33 -9.60
C ASP A 171 34.86 64.11 -9.37
N THR A 172 36.18 64.25 -9.52
CA THR A 172 37.13 63.14 -9.22
C THR A 172 37.05 62.73 -7.78
N GLN A 173 37.01 63.67 -6.83
CA GLN A 173 36.93 63.35 -5.38
C GLN A 173 35.57 62.70 -5.07
N GLN A 174 34.48 63.12 -5.72
CA GLN A 174 33.18 62.44 -5.58
C GLN A 174 33.26 60.98 -6.04
N MET A 175 33.99 60.70 -7.13
CA MET A 175 34.20 59.32 -7.61
C MET A 175 35.02 58.50 -6.58
N VAL A 176 36.01 59.08 -5.92
CA VAL A 176 36.78 58.41 -4.86
C VAL A 176 35.87 58.01 -3.68
N VAL A 177 34.95 58.90 -3.26
CA VAL A 177 33.96 58.57 -2.21
C VAL A 177 33.06 57.42 -2.64
N ASN A 178 32.50 57.52 -3.87
CA ASN A 178 31.64 56.46 -4.38
C ASN A 178 32.35 55.12 -4.50
N GLN A 179 33.63 55.09 -4.89
CA GLN A 179 34.48 53.92 -4.92
C GLN A 179 34.69 53.31 -3.53
N ALA A 180 34.98 54.17 -2.54
CA ALA A 180 35.20 53.74 -1.14
C ALA A 180 33.88 53.17 -0.56
N GLU A 181 32.72 53.77 -0.85
CA GLU A 181 31.42 53.23 -0.45
C GLU A 181 31.13 51.88 -1.09
N ALA A 182 31.48 51.72 -2.39
CA ALA A 182 31.34 50.43 -3.06
C ALA A 182 32.22 49.34 -2.41
N SER A 183 33.46 49.69 -2.04
CA SER A 183 34.38 48.76 -1.36
C SER A 183 33.81 48.26 -0.02
N ILE A 184 33.21 49.17 0.76
CA ILE A 184 32.55 48.81 2.03
C ILE A 184 31.40 47.82 1.79
N LYS A 185 30.58 48.03 0.74
CA LYS A 185 29.48 47.09 0.41
C LYS A 185 29.99 45.72 0.03
N VAL A 186 31.10 45.62 -0.72
CA VAL A 186 31.72 44.34 -1.08
C VAL A 186 32.20 43.62 0.20
N ASN A 187 32.91 44.31 1.09
CA ASN A 187 33.41 43.69 2.32
C ASN A 187 32.28 43.32 3.31
N ALA A 188 31.20 44.10 3.37
CA ALA A 188 30.00 43.73 4.13
C ALA A 188 29.38 42.42 3.59
N GLY A 189 29.25 42.27 2.29
CA GLY A 189 28.77 41.03 1.66
C GLY A 189 29.71 39.82 1.96
N LEU A 190 31.03 40.05 1.97
CA LEU A 190 32.01 39.01 2.33
C LEU A 190 31.82 38.56 3.80
N ILE A 191 31.66 39.51 4.71
CA ILE A 191 31.41 39.24 6.15
C ILE A 191 30.12 38.42 6.31
N ASP A 192 29.06 38.81 5.62
CA ASP A 192 27.78 38.07 5.69
C ASP A 192 27.90 36.62 5.16
N ALA A 193 28.68 36.42 4.09
CA ALA A 193 28.99 35.08 3.58
C ALA A 193 29.74 34.22 4.60
N ILE A 194 30.73 34.78 5.29
CA ILE A 194 31.51 34.07 6.32
C ILE A 194 30.63 33.77 7.56
N LYS A 195 29.77 34.70 7.97
CA LYS A 195 28.80 34.47 9.06
C LYS A 195 27.81 33.33 8.71
N LEU A 196 27.39 33.23 7.47
CA LEU A 196 26.57 32.14 7.00
C LEU A 196 27.32 30.80 7.08
N GLN A 197 28.61 30.75 6.70
CA GLN A 197 29.45 29.56 6.85
C GLN A 197 29.61 29.17 8.34
N LEU A 198 29.78 30.12 9.24
CA LEU A 198 29.81 29.87 10.69
C LEU A 198 28.48 29.27 11.19
N THR A 199 27.35 29.74 10.66
CA THR A 199 26.03 29.15 10.97
C THR A 199 25.95 27.69 10.52
N TYR A 200 26.53 27.37 9.35
CA TYR A 200 26.57 26.01 8.84
C TYR A 200 27.56 25.09 9.58
N CYS A 201 28.49 25.60 10.34
CA CYS A 201 29.34 24.80 11.24
C CYS A 201 28.49 24.10 12.31
N ARG A 202 27.34 24.65 12.68
CA ARG A 202 26.41 24.06 13.62
C ARG A 202 25.31 23.36 12.85
N ILE A 203 25.38 22.03 12.79
CA ILE A 203 24.45 21.20 12.01
C ILE A 203 23.23 20.87 12.86
N THR A 204 22.05 21.24 12.40
CA THR A 204 20.77 21.02 13.09
C THR A 204 19.88 20.04 12.34
N ALA A 205 18.96 19.41 13.07
CA ALA A 205 17.95 18.51 12.51
C ALA A 205 16.96 19.30 11.63
N PRO A 206 16.81 18.96 10.34
CA PRO A 206 15.86 19.64 9.45
C PRO A 206 14.41 19.22 9.67
N ILE A 207 14.19 18.04 10.25
CA ILE A 207 12.88 17.46 10.55
C ILE A 207 12.87 16.83 11.94
N THR A 208 11.68 16.73 12.53
CA THR A 208 11.44 15.90 13.71
C THR A 208 11.39 14.43 13.29
N GLY A 209 12.10 13.55 14.02
CA GLY A 209 12.13 12.14 13.72
C GLY A 209 13.14 11.38 14.57
N ARG A 210 13.42 10.13 14.17
CA ARG A 210 14.41 9.28 14.81
C ARG A 210 15.70 9.28 14.01
N VAL A 211 16.80 9.53 14.72
CA VAL A 211 18.17 9.50 14.15
C VAL A 211 18.57 8.04 13.90
N GLY A 212 19.14 7.76 12.74
CA GLY A 212 19.70 6.45 12.39
C GLY A 212 21.09 6.23 12.99
N LEU A 213 21.80 5.27 12.39
CA LEU A 213 23.22 5.04 12.74
C LEU A 213 24.08 6.18 12.22
N ARG A 214 25.13 6.52 12.95
CA ARG A 214 26.13 7.53 12.58
C ARG A 214 26.95 7.02 11.41
N LEU A 215 27.08 7.83 10.38
CA LEU A 215 27.86 7.49 9.17
C LEU A 215 29.30 7.99 9.24
N VAL A 216 29.56 9.02 10.09
CA VAL A 216 30.89 9.63 10.27
C VAL A 216 31.14 9.90 11.76
N ASP A 217 32.32 9.52 12.25
CA ASP A 217 32.72 9.70 13.61
C ASP A 217 33.38 11.09 13.86
N PRO A 218 33.24 11.66 15.07
CA PRO A 218 34.02 12.84 15.49
C PRO A 218 35.52 12.63 15.27
N GLY A 219 36.20 13.69 14.83
CA GLY A 219 37.60 13.63 14.44
C GLY A 219 37.84 13.52 12.94
N ASN A 220 36.88 13.00 12.17
CA ASN A 220 36.98 12.93 10.72
C ASN A 220 36.77 14.30 10.05
N VAL A 221 37.39 14.49 8.90
CA VAL A 221 37.15 15.65 8.05
C VAL A 221 35.99 15.34 7.13
N VAL A 222 34.96 16.19 7.14
CA VAL A 222 33.77 16.11 6.26
C VAL A 222 33.83 17.20 5.21
N LYS A 223 33.29 16.92 4.04
CA LYS A 223 33.17 17.86 2.92
C LYS A 223 31.74 18.09 2.53
N ALA A 224 31.43 19.30 2.08
CA ALA A 224 30.10 19.65 1.57
C ALA A 224 29.70 18.79 0.35
N ALA A 225 30.68 18.33 -0.43
CA ALA A 225 30.50 17.48 -1.59
C ALA A 225 30.32 15.98 -1.28
N ASP A 226 30.46 15.56 0.00
CA ASP A 226 30.33 14.15 0.36
C ASP A 226 28.90 13.65 0.14
N THR A 227 28.76 12.51 -0.54
CA THR A 227 27.48 11.93 -0.89
C THR A 227 26.80 11.20 0.28
N GLY A 228 27.60 10.64 1.20
CA GLY A 228 27.11 9.79 2.29
C GLY A 228 26.33 10.52 3.38
N GLY A 229 26.71 11.78 3.71
CA GLY A 229 26.14 12.54 4.82
C GLY A 229 26.68 12.11 6.19
N LEU A 230 26.16 12.70 7.24
CA LEU A 230 26.56 12.47 8.65
C LEU A 230 25.64 11.43 9.32
N VAL A 231 24.36 11.57 9.08
CA VAL A 231 23.31 10.74 9.68
C VAL A 231 22.01 10.86 8.87
N VAL A 232 21.18 9.84 8.95
CA VAL A 232 19.83 9.83 8.36
C VAL A 232 18.81 10.06 9.48
N ILE A 233 17.87 10.97 9.26
CA ILE A 233 16.70 11.16 10.13
C ILE A 233 15.47 10.67 9.40
N ALA A 234 14.72 9.77 10.04
CA ALA A 234 13.47 9.23 9.53
C ALA A 234 12.30 9.65 10.42
N GLN A 235 11.27 10.21 9.80
CA GLN A 235 10.03 10.52 10.49
C GLN A 235 9.17 9.25 10.59
N LEU A 236 9.05 8.73 11.82
CA LEU A 236 8.30 7.52 12.13
C LEU A 236 6.91 7.81 12.70
N GLU A 237 6.66 9.03 13.13
CA GLU A 237 5.41 9.54 13.70
C GLU A 237 5.00 10.85 13.02
N PRO A 238 3.96 10.81 12.16
CA PRO A 238 3.30 9.63 11.60
C PRO A 238 4.19 8.86 10.61
N ILE A 239 3.85 7.57 10.39
CA ILE A 239 4.53 6.69 9.41
C ILE A 239 3.61 6.45 8.20
N ALA A 240 4.17 6.11 7.07
CA ALA A 240 3.43 5.82 5.85
C ALA A 240 3.50 4.33 5.47
N LEU A 241 2.46 3.86 4.82
CA LEU A 241 2.40 2.57 4.14
C LEU A 241 2.16 2.81 2.66
N VAL A 242 3.04 2.28 1.82
CA VAL A 242 2.89 2.30 0.36
C VAL A 242 2.53 0.90 -0.10
N PHE A 243 1.45 0.77 -0.86
CA PHE A 243 0.96 -0.50 -1.38
C PHE A 243 0.38 -0.31 -2.78
N SER A 244 0.38 -1.38 -3.58
CA SER A 244 -0.08 -1.34 -4.96
C SER A 244 -1.41 -2.06 -5.11
N VAL A 245 -2.33 -1.48 -5.87
CA VAL A 245 -3.64 -2.05 -6.18
C VAL A 245 -3.83 -2.16 -7.69
N PRO A 246 -4.55 -3.18 -8.20
CA PRO A 246 -4.90 -3.28 -9.61
C PRO A 246 -5.69 -2.06 -10.10
N GLU A 247 -5.48 -1.65 -11.36
CA GLU A 247 -6.16 -0.49 -11.96
C GLU A 247 -7.69 -0.63 -11.97
N ASP A 248 -8.21 -1.84 -12.13
CA ASP A 248 -9.65 -2.12 -12.09
C ASP A 248 -10.31 -1.70 -10.76
N SER A 249 -9.54 -1.76 -9.67
CA SER A 249 -10.00 -1.37 -8.33
C SER A 249 -9.84 0.12 -8.04
N LEU A 250 -9.20 0.88 -8.93
CA LEU A 250 -8.89 2.29 -8.72
C LEU A 250 -10.15 3.17 -8.69
N GLN A 251 -11.10 2.94 -9.59
CA GLN A 251 -12.27 3.81 -9.75
C GLN A 251 -13.16 3.88 -8.49
N PRO A 252 -13.50 2.76 -7.82
CA PRO A 252 -14.20 2.78 -6.54
C PRO A 252 -13.46 3.59 -5.46
N ILE A 253 -12.14 3.37 -5.34
CA ILE A 253 -11.29 4.08 -4.37
C ILE A 253 -11.27 5.59 -4.65
N LEU A 254 -11.11 6.00 -5.92
CA LEU A 254 -11.10 7.40 -6.34
C LEU A 254 -12.43 8.10 -6.03
N ARG A 255 -13.56 7.45 -6.30
CA ARG A 255 -14.88 8.02 -5.96
C ARG A 255 -14.97 8.33 -4.48
N ARG A 256 -14.60 7.37 -3.62
CA ARG A 256 -14.63 7.55 -2.17
C ARG A 256 -13.61 8.58 -1.68
N PHE A 257 -12.43 8.61 -2.24
CA PHE A 257 -11.37 9.58 -1.90
C PHE A 257 -11.77 11.02 -2.28
N ARG A 258 -12.38 11.21 -3.46
CA ARG A 258 -12.81 12.54 -3.97
C ARG A 258 -14.00 13.14 -3.22
N THR A 259 -14.87 12.33 -2.61
CA THR A 259 -15.98 12.82 -1.79
C THR A 259 -15.53 13.39 -0.44
N GLY A 260 -14.21 13.44 -0.18
CA GLY A 260 -13.67 13.95 1.08
C GLY A 260 -13.80 12.99 2.26
N ASN A 261 -14.38 11.81 2.04
CA ASN A 261 -14.48 10.79 3.07
C ASN A 261 -13.10 10.19 3.36
N LYS A 262 -12.75 10.07 4.63
CA LYS A 262 -11.56 9.36 5.03
C LYS A 262 -11.71 7.89 4.61
N VAL A 263 -10.80 7.42 3.76
CA VAL A 263 -10.74 6.01 3.37
C VAL A 263 -9.87 5.27 4.39
N PRO A 264 -10.46 4.45 5.28
CA PRO A 264 -9.69 3.71 6.25
C PRO A 264 -8.86 2.61 5.57
N VAL A 265 -7.65 2.46 6.05
CA VAL A 265 -6.72 1.41 5.62
C VAL A 265 -6.20 0.70 6.86
N ASP A 266 -6.57 -0.56 7.00
CA ASP A 266 -6.08 -1.39 8.09
C ASP A 266 -4.79 -2.08 7.67
N ALA A 267 -3.78 -2.05 8.54
CA ALA A 267 -2.54 -2.79 8.36
C ALA A 267 -2.63 -4.09 9.17
N PHE A 268 -2.40 -5.21 8.50
CA PHE A 268 -2.36 -6.54 9.09
C PHE A 268 -0.94 -7.11 9.02
N ASP A 269 -0.67 -8.09 9.85
CA ASP A 269 0.56 -8.88 9.80
C ASP A 269 0.75 -9.55 8.43
N ARG A 270 1.94 -10.12 8.22
CA ARG A 270 2.26 -10.81 6.95
C ARG A 270 1.32 -11.98 6.65
N GLU A 271 0.74 -12.58 7.67
CA GLU A 271 -0.20 -13.69 7.53
C GLU A 271 -1.65 -13.22 7.33
N GLY A 272 -1.91 -11.93 7.47
CA GLY A 272 -3.23 -11.31 7.32
C GLY A 272 -4.21 -11.63 8.46
N ARG A 273 -3.70 -12.07 9.61
CA ARG A 273 -4.53 -12.50 10.75
C ARG A 273 -4.70 -11.43 11.81
N THR A 274 -3.61 -10.76 12.17
CA THR A 274 -3.60 -9.80 13.27
C THR A 274 -3.57 -8.38 12.71
N LYS A 275 -4.56 -7.58 13.10
CA LYS A 275 -4.58 -6.16 12.79
C LYS A 275 -3.54 -5.45 13.65
N ILE A 276 -2.56 -4.79 13.00
CA ILE A 276 -1.48 -4.07 13.64
C ILE A 276 -1.91 -2.63 13.93
N ALA A 277 -2.44 -1.94 12.92
CA ALA A 277 -2.82 -0.53 13.05
C ALA A 277 -3.92 -0.15 12.05
N THR A 278 -4.59 0.99 12.32
CA THR A 278 -5.53 1.61 11.39
C THR A 278 -5.00 2.97 10.98
N GLY A 279 -4.96 3.19 9.68
CA GLY A 279 -4.57 4.45 9.07
C GLY A 279 -5.62 5.00 8.13
N THR A 280 -5.25 6.05 7.41
CA THR A 280 -6.10 6.67 6.40
C THR A 280 -5.33 6.85 5.10
N LEU A 281 -6.00 6.67 3.97
CA LEU A 281 -5.44 6.94 2.65
C LEU A 281 -5.18 8.43 2.50
N VAL A 282 -3.94 8.82 2.16
CA VAL A 282 -3.53 10.22 2.02
C VAL A 282 -3.18 10.61 0.59
N ALA A 283 -2.75 9.65 -0.23
CA ALA A 283 -2.41 9.92 -1.61
C ALA A 283 -2.62 8.68 -2.49
N ILE A 284 -2.93 8.96 -3.74
CA ILE A 284 -3.01 8.00 -4.84
C ILE A 284 -2.01 8.50 -5.88
N ASP A 285 -1.15 7.63 -6.37
CA ASP A 285 -0.20 7.98 -7.43
C ASP A 285 -0.94 8.42 -8.69
N ASN A 286 -0.37 9.34 -9.43
CA ASN A 286 -0.95 9.86 -10.67
C ASN A 286 -0.62 9.01 -11.91
N GLN A 287 0.17 7.93 -11.70
CA GLN A 287 0.62 7.04 -12.77
C GLN A 287 0.27 5.59 -12.45
N ILE A 288 -0.15 4.87 -13.48
CA ILE A 288 -0.28 3.42 -13.48
C ILE A 288 1.07 2.85 -13.94
N ASP A 289 1.58 1.87 -13.22
CA ASP A 289 2.74 1.11 -13.67
C ASP A 289 2.31 0.19 -14.82
N PRO A 290 2.77 0.46 -16.08
CA PRO A 290 2.32 -0.30 -17.24
C PRO A 290 2.84 -1.75 -17.26
N THR A 291 3.85 -2.07 -16.47
CA THR A 291 4.43 -3.41 -16.42
C THR A 291 3.61 -4.36 -15.53
N THR A 292 2.96 -3.81 -14.51
CA THR A 292 2.19 -4.56 -13.52
C THR A 292 0.70 -4.28 -13.58
N GLY A 293 0.25 -3.23 -14.30
CA GLY A 293 -1.15 -2.80 -14.32
C GLY A 293 -1.64 -2.33 -12.94
N THR A 294 -0.75 -1.78 -12.10
CA THR A 294 -1.08 -1.38 -10.73
C THR A 294 -0.85 0.09 -10.47
N VAL A 295 -1.55 0.64 -9.49
CA VAL A 295 -1.40 2.02 -8.99
C VAL A 295 -0.92 1.97 -7.55
N ARG A 296 0.05 2.82 -7.21
CA ARG A 296 0.55 2.94 -5.84
C ARG A 296 -0.33 3.88 -5.03
N LEU A 297 -0.66 3.43 -3.83
CA LEU A 297 -1.41 4.19 -2.85
C LEU A 297 -0.55 4.40 -1.60
N LYS A 298 -0.74 5.54 -0.94
CA LYS A 298 -0.04 5.88 0.29
C LYS A 298 -1.06 6.15 1.39
N ALA A 299 -0.96 5.40 2.48
CA ALA A 299 -1.74 5.60 3.70
C ALA A 299 -0.85 6.09 4.83
N SER A 300 -1.40 6.87 5.76
CA SER A 300 -0.70 7.41 6.93
C SER A 300 -1.26 6.80 8.22
N TYR A 301 -0.36 6.48 9.14
CA TYR A 301 -0.64 5.88 10.46
C TYR A 301 0.01 6.72 11.56
N GLY A 302 -0.65 6.89 12.69
CA GLY A 302 -0.09 7.67 13.82
C GLY A 302 1.22 7.09 14.36
N ASN A 303 1.26 5.77 14.58
CA ASN A 303 2.45 4.99 15.01
C ASN A 303 3.11 5.45 16.34
N THR A 304 2.32 5.98 17.27
CA THR A 304 2.82 6.45 18.57
C THR A 304 3.38 5.33 19.43
N ASP A 305 2.92 4.10 19.23
CA ASP A 305 3.37 2.87 19.89
C ASP A 305 4.57 2.20 19.19
N GLY A 306 4.99 2.73 18.03
CA GLY A 306 6.16 2.28 17.28
C GLY A 306 6.06 0.85 16.71
N VAL A 307 4.86 0.31 16.54
CA VAL A 307 4.65 -1.08 16.05
C VAL A 307 4.92 -1.24 14.57
N LEU A 308 4.82 -0.16 13.79
CA LEU A 308 5.16 -0.15 12.37
C LEU A 308 6.60 0.32 12.19
N TYR A 309 7.41 -0.49 11.52
CA TYR A 309 8.82 -0.21 11.28
C TYR A 309 9.09 0.01 9.79
N PRO A 310 10.00 0.93 9.43
CA PRO A 310 10.41 1.13 8.03
C PRO A 310 10.87 -0.17 7.37
N ASN A 311 10.48 -0.34 6.09
CA ASN A 311 10.73 -1.53 5.27
C ASN A 311 10.03 -2.81 5.75
N GLN A 312 9.16 -2.74 6.76
CA GLN A 312 8.31 -3.86 7.14
C GLN A 312 7.25 -4.10 6.07
N PHE A 313 7.06 -5.37 5.70
CA PHE A 313 5.96 -5.78 4.82
C PHE A 313 4.72 -6.08 5.64
N VAL A 314 3.61 -5.48 5.24
CA VAL A 314 2.29 -5.65 5.86
C VAL A 314 1.22 -5.81 4.81
N ASN A 315 0.12 -6.47 5.15
CA ASN A 315 -1.06 -6.53 4.30
C ASN A 315 -1.95 -5.31 4.56
N ALA A 316 -2.09 -4.44 3.57
CA ALA A 316 -3.02 -3.33 3.58
C ALA A 316 -4.42 -3.82 3.24
N ARG A 317 -5.41 -3.55 4.08
CA ARG A 317 -6.81 -3.83 3.82
C ARG A 317 -7.59 -2.52 3.70
N VAL A 318 -7.95 -2.19 2.47
CA VAL A 318 -8.61 -0.92 2.13
C VAL A 318 -10.09 -1.12 1.99
N LEU A 319 -10.90 -0.31 2.67
CA LEU A 319 -12.34 -0.30 2.49
C LEU A 319 -12.68 0.45 1.19
N ILE A 320 -13.07 -0.30 0.16
CA ILE A 320 -13.38 0.26 -1.17
C ILE A 320 -14.85 0.61 -1.34
N ASP A 321 -15.75 -0.18 -0.73
CA ASP A 321 -17.20 0.03 -0.85
C ASP A 321 -17.93 -0.53 0.37
N VAL A 322 -19.18 -0.09 0.55
CA VAL A 322 -20.13 -0.69 1.49
C VAL A 322 -21.40 -0.96 0.73
N LEU A 323 -21.74 -2.21 0.57
CA LEU A 323 -23.00 -2.63 -0.05
C LEU A 323 -24.08 -2.54 1.02
N HIS A 324 -24.97 -1.55 0.89
CA HIS A 324 -26.12 -1.39 1.77
C HIS A 324 -27.26 -2.33 1.35
N GLU A 325 -27.98 -2.85 2.35
CA GLU A 325 -29.13 -3.73 2.14
C GLU A 325 -28.84 -4.95 1.23
N ALA A 326 -27.60 -5.46 1.27
CA ALA A 326 -27.21 -6.63 0.50
C ALA A 326 -27.81 -7.91 1.11
N ILE A 327 -28.23 -8.83 0.24
CA ILE A 327 -28.64 -10.17 0.65
C ILE A 327 -27.40 -10.97 1.03
N LEU A 328 -27.31 -11.37 2.30
CA LEU A 328 -26.15 -12.00 2.90
C LEU A 328 -26.42 -13.48 3.16
N ALA A 329 -25.56 -14.33 2.62
CA ALA A 329 -25.59 -15.77 2.83
C ALA A 329 -24.28 -16.27 3.46
N PRO A 330 -24.31 -17.29 4.34
CA PRO A 330 -23.10 -17.95 4.82
C PRO A 330 -22.34 -18.59 3.65
N ALA A 331 -21.01 -18.43 3.60
CA ALA A 331 -20.17 -19.02 2.55
C ALA A 331 -20.30 -20.57 2.52
N GLU A 332 -20.55 -21.18 3.69
CA GLU A 332 -20.77 -22.64 3.85
C GLU A 332 -22.02 -23.14 3.11
N ALA A 333 -23.04 -22.29 2.89
CA ALA A 333 -24.27 -22.64 2.19
C ALA A 333 -24.09 -22.68 0.66
N ILE A 334 -23.00 -22.11 0.15
CA ILE A 334 -22.78 -21.94 -1.29
C ILE A 334 -22.06 -23.16 -1.83
N GLN A 335 -22.74 -23.88 -2.75
CA GLN A 335 -22.20 -25.01 -3.47
C GLN A 335 -21.72 -24.58 -4.85
N ARG A 336 -20.69 -25.25 -5.37
CA ARG A 336 -20.15 -25.00 -6.72
C ARG A 336 -20.34 -26.23 -7.59
N GLY A 337 -20.99 -26.05 -8.70
CA GLY A 337 -21.25 -27.12 -9.69
C GLY A 337 -20.79 -26.74 -11.10
N PRO A 338 -20.87 -27.63 -12.05
CA PRO A 338 -20.48 -27.39 -13.45
C PRO A 338 -21.19 -26.20 -14.12
N GLN A 339 -22.35 -25.83 -13.58
CA GLN A 339 -23.22 -24.79 -14.13
C GLN A 339 -23.14 -23.47 -13.30
N GLY A 340 -22.15 -23.33 -12.36
CA GLY A 340 -21.97 -22.20 -11.53
C GLY A 340 -22.31 -22.45 -10.05
N ALA A 341 -22.40 -21.34 -9.29
CA ALA A 341 -22.76 -21.39 -7.88
C ALA A 341 -24.26 -21.60 -7.69
N TYR A 342 -24.60 -22.43 -6.72
CA TYR A 342 -26.00 -22.72 -6.34
C TYR A 342 -26.12 -22.92 -4.83
N VAL A 343 -27.32 -22.81 -4.33
CA VAL A 343 -27.69 -23.07 -2.94
C VAL A 343 -28.90 -23.95 -2.85
N TYR A 344 -29.06 -24.61 -1.72
CA TYR A 344 -30.27 -25.36 -1.39
C TYR A 344 -31.14 -24.51 -0.45
N VAL A 345 -32.32 -24.12 -0.96
CA VAL A 345 -33.32 -23.37 -0.19
C VAL A 345 -34.37 -24.34 0.36
N VAL A 346 -34.63 -24.27 1.64
CA VAL A 346 -35.69 -25.08 2.27
C VAL A 346 -37.01 -24.31 2.24
N LYS A 347 -38.01 -24.85 1.55
CA LYS A 347 -39.34 -24.27 1.49
C LYS A 347 -40.15 -24.53 2.77
N PRO A 348 -41.26 -23.83 3.02
CA PRO A 348 -42.14 -24.06 4.18
C PRO A 348 -42.71 -25.47 4.26
N ASP A 349 -42.85 -26.18 3.12
CA ASP A 349 -43.27 -27.58 3.02
C ASP A 349 -42.15 -28.59 3.35
N LYS A 350 -41.00 -28.12 3.83
CA LYS A 350 -39.79 -28.92 4.13
C LYS A 350 -39.21 -29.66 2.92
N VAL A 351 -39.43 -29.13 1.71
CA VAL A 351 -38.82 -29.60 0.48
C VAL A 351 -37.68 -28.66 0.10
N VAL A 352 -36.55 -29.25 -0.29
CA VAL A 352 -35.40 -28.50 -0.74
C VAL A 352 -35.51 -28.17 -2.21
N GLN A 353 -35.20 -26.93 -2.56
CA GLN A 353 -35.09 -26.46 -3.93
C GLN A 353 -33.65 -26.04 -4.21
N MET A 354 -33.04 -26.65 -5.23
CA MET A 354 -31.77 -26.18 -5.77
C MET A 354 -31.99 -24.88 -6.55
N ARG A 355 -31.29 -23.81 -6.19
CA ARG A 355 -31.42 -22.51 -6.85
C ARG A 355 -30.04 -21.94 -7.20
N ARG A 356 -29.90 -21.55 -8.48
CA ARG A 356 -28.67 -20.88 -8.93
C ARG A 356 -28.63 -19.48 -8.37
N VAL A 357 -27.42 -19.05 -7.98
CA VAL A 357 -27.18 -17.74 -7.40
C VAL A 357 -26.02 -17.03 -8.09
N GLN A 358 -26.13 -15.72 -8.21
CA GLN A 358 -24.99 -14.88 -8.61
C GLN A 358 -24.37 -14.30 -7.36
N LEU A 359 -23.11 -14.65 -7.13
CA LEU A 359 -22.34 -14.19 -5.98
C LEU A 359 -21.81 -12.78 -6.23
N GLY A 360 -21.76 -12.00 -5.17
CA GLY A 360 -21.07 -10.72 -5.08
C GLY A 360 -19.79 -10.82 -4.24
N PRO A 361 -19.29 -9.69 -3.71
CA PRO A 361 -18.20 -9.65 -2.77
C PRO A 361 -18.47 -10.46 -1.51
N SER A 362 -17.40 -10.91 -0.84
CA SER A 362 -17.47 -11.64 0.41
C SER A 362 -16.67 -10.93 1.50
N GLU A 363 -17.14 -11.05 2.74
CA GLU A 363 -16.44 -10.61 3.94
C GLU A 363 -16.40 -11.74 4.97
N GLY A 364 -15.22 -12.27 5.23
CA GLY A 364 -15.02 -13.42 6.13
C GLY A 364 -15.85 -14.64 5.71
N ALA A 365 -16.75 -15.09 6.57
CA ALA A 365 -17.65 -16.23 6.35
C ALA A 365 -18.96 -15.84 5.65
N THR A 366 -19.16 -14.57 5.26
CA THR A 366 -20.40 -14.08 4.65
C THR A 366 -20.15 -13.68 3.21
N VAL A 367 -21.07 -14.01 2.32
CA VAL A 367 -21.03 -13.68 0.89
C VAL A 367 -22.30 -12.93 0.53
N SER A 368 -22.18 -11.83 -0.21
CA SER A 368 -23.34 -11.17 -0.79
C SER A 368 -23.86 -11.94 -1.99
N VAL A 369 -25.18 -11.98 -2.13
CA VAL A 369 -25.85 -12.61 -3.27
C VAL A 369 -26.57 -11.53 -4.07
N ARG A 370 -26.20 -11.37 -5.35
CA ARG A 370 -26.80 -10.36 -6.23
C ARG A 370 -28.18 -10.75 -6.72
N THR A 371 -28.35 -12.02 -7.08
CA THR A 371 -29.61 -12.56 -7.61
C THR A 371 -29.79 -14.00 -7.17
N GLY A 372 -31.05 -14.41 -7.01
CA GLY A 372 -31.42 -15.79 -6.73
C GLY A 372 -31.92 -16.08 -5.33
N LEU A 373 -31.80 -15.14 -4.40
CA LEU A 373 -32.31 -15.27 -3.01
C LEU A 373 -33.17 -14.07 -2.63
N THR A 374 -34.07 -14.30 -1.66
CA THR A 374 -34.86 -13.28 -0.98
C THR A 374 -34.57 -13.33 0.52
N ASP A 375 -34.89 -12.23 1.20
CA ASP A 375 -34.71 -12.15 2.65
C ASP A 375 -35.48 -13.24 3.38
N SER A 376 -34.91 -13.70 4.51
CA SER A 376 -35.52 -14.69 5.41
C SER A 376 -35.66 -16.11 4.84
N GLU A 377 -35.20 -16.41 3.64
CA GLU A 377 -35.14 -17.79 3.12
C GLU A 377 -34.16 -18.64 3.92
N ALA A 378 -34.52 -19.90 4.19
CA ALA A 378 -33.67 -20.84 4.93
C ALA A 378 -32.73 -21.58 3.97
N LEU A 379 -31.41 -21.40 4.14
CA LEU A 379 -30.37 -22.06 3.36
C LEU A 379 -29.81 -23.26 4.12
N VAL A 380 -29.59 -24.37 3.41
CA VAL A 380 -28.88 -25.54 3.94
C VAL A 380 -27.39 -25.19 4.04
N VAL A 381 -26.84 -25.29 5.24
CA VAL A 381 -25.43 -25.03 5.57
C VAL A 381 -24.67 -26.34 5.79
N ASP A 382 -25.31 -27.34 6.41
CA ASP A 382 -24.71 -28.64 6.64
C ASP A 382 -25.65 -29.76 6.17
N GLY A 383 -25.07 -30.85 5.65
CA GLY A 383 -25.82 -31.95 5.05
C GLY A 383 -26.19 -31.77 3.55
N ALA A 384 -25.67 -30.71 2.91
CA ALA A 384 -25.95 -30.42 1.49
C ALA A 384 -25.51 -31.54 0.55
N GLU A 385 -24.46 -32.31 0.91
CA GLU A 385 -23.98 -33.46 0.11
C GLU A 385 -24.97 -34.67 0.06
N LYS A 386 -25.91 -34.72 1.02
CA LYS A 386 -26.93 -35.80 1.11
C LYS A 386 -28.25 -35.42 0.48
N VAL A 387 -28.39 -34.18 0.05
CA VAL A 387 -29.66 -33.61 -0.43
C VAL A 387 -29.66 -33.48 -1.94
N GLN A 388 -30.78 -33.85 -2.56
CA GLN A 388 -31.05 -33.63 -3.98
C GLN A 388 -32.22 -32.64 -4.13
N ASP A 389 -32.35 -32.05 -5.32
CA ASP A 389 -33.46 -31.15 -5.61
C ASP A 389 -34.79 -31.92 -5.44
N GLY A 390 -35.76 -31.34 -4.73
CA GLY A 390 -37.03 -31.95 -4.39
C GLY A 390 -37.01 -32.88 -3.18
N ALA A 391 -35.89 -33.10 -2.50
CA ALA A 391 -35.82 -33.98 -1.34
C ALA A 391 -36.54 -33.37 -0.13
N ARG A 392 -37.20 -34.23 0.68
CA ARG A 392 -37.76 -33.84 1.98
C ARG A 392 -36.69 -33.85 3.04
N VAL A 393 -36.61 -32.76 3.81
CA VAL A 393 -35.61 -32.57 4.86
C VAL A 393 -36.26 -32.26 6.19
N GLU A 394 -35.50 -32.49 7.27
CA GLU A 394 -35.83 -32.05 8.60
C GLU A 394 -34.87 -30.94 9.01
N PRO A 395 -35.31 -29.66 8.86
CA PRO A 395 -34.43 -28.54 9.10
C PRO A 395 -34.23 -28.28 10.59
N THR A 396 -32.99 -28.24 11.03
CA THR A 396 -32.57 -27.73 12.34
C THR A 396 -31.95 -26.36 12.17
N VAL A 397 -32.53 -25.34 12.78
CA VAL A 397 -32.00 -23.96 12.66
C VAL A 397 -30.70 -23.87 13.46
N ARG A 398 -29.61 -23.48 12.80
CA ARG A 398 -28.36 -23.16 13.47
C ARG A 398 -28.57 -21.94 14.38
N LYS A 399 -28.48 -22.12 15.69
CA LYS A 399 -28.49 -20.99 16.63
C LYS A 399 -27.21 -20.18 16.33
N ALA A 400 -27.35 -18.94 15.87
CA ALA A 400 -26.23 -18.06 15.59
C ALA A 400 -25.32 -18.01 16.83
N PRO A 401 -23.98 -18.15 16.68
CA PRO A 401 -23.08 -17.92 17.79
C PRO A 401 -23.33 -16.49 18.30
N ALA A 402 -23.66 -16.36 19.57
CA ALA A 402 -23.77 -15.07 20.25
C ALA A 402 -22.38 -14.44 20.27
N GLY A 403 -22.08 -13.50 19.35
CA GLY A 403 -20.77 -12.87 19.27
C GLY A 403 -20.48 -12.26 17.91
N ALA A 404 -21.39 -11.45 17.38
CA ALA A 404 -20.93 -10.40 16.45
C ALA A 404 -20.57 -9.18 17.34
N PRO A 405 -19.37 -8.59 17.19
CA PRO A 405 -19.08 -7.36 17.91
C PRO A 405 -20.05 -6.28 17.45
N ALA A 406 -20.77 -5.71 18.42
CA ALA A 406 -21.60 -4.54 18.22
C ALA A 406 -20.74 -3.42 17.62
N THR A 407 -21.22 -2.80 16.57
CA THR A 407 -20.73 -1.55 16.00
C THR A 407 -20.38 -0.57 17.12
N PRO A 408 -19.19 0.05 17.16
CA PRO A 408 -18.91 1.11 18.13
C PRO A 408 -19.86 2.27 17.86
N GLY A 409 -20.71 2.52 18.87
CA GLY A 409 -21.78 3.46 18.85
C GLY A 409 -21.38 4.90 18.63
N ALA A 410 -22.40 5.65 18.34
CA ALA A 410 -22.48 7.10 18.32
C ALA A 410 -21.87 7.75 19.59
N PRO A 411 -21.36 9.00 19.50
CA PRO A 411 -20.71 9.67 20.60
C PRO A 411 -21.69 9.87 21.78
N GLY A 412 -21.26 9.37 22.93
CA GLY A 412 -22.03 9.36 24.16
C GLY A 412 -22.40 10.76 24.63
N ALA A 413 -23.62 10.87 25.11
CA ALA A 413 -24.12 11.99 25.87
C ALA A 413 -23.26 12.23 27.14
N PRO A 414 -23.14 13.49 27.61
CA PRO A 414 -22.31 13.83 28.75
C PRO A 414 -22.85 13.24 30.05
N ASN A 415 -21.92 12.63 30.79
CA ASN A 415 -22.16 12.12 32.14
C ASN A 415 -22.67 13.24 33.07
N PRO A 416 -23.68 12.99 33.91
CA PRO A 416 -24.11 13.96 34.92
C PRO A 416 -23.03 14.11 36.02
N PRO A 417 -22.87 15.30 36.63
CA PRO A 417 -21.82 15.59 37.58
C PRO A 417 -21.93 14.75 38.85
N ALA A 418 -20.79 14.24 39.30
CA ALA A 418 -20.64 13.50 40.54
C ALA A 418 -21.08 14.36 41.73
N ARG A 419 -21.95 13.84 42.57
CA ARG A 419 -22.36 14.42 43.86
C ARG A 419 -21.17 14.43 44.82
N THR A 420 -20.80 15.61 45.24
CA THR A 420 -19.85 15.82 46.36
C THR A 420 -20.45 15.27 47.67
N PRO A 421 -19.66 14.59 48.51
CA PRO A 421 -20.08 14.25 49.87
C PRO A 421 -20.06 15.51 50.73
N ARG A 422 -21.16 15.75 51.48
CA ARG A 422 -21.22 16.75 52.53
C ARG A 422 -20.32 16.34 53.70
N PRO A 423 -19.60 17.29 54.30
CA PRO A 423 -18.99 17.07 55.61
C PRO A 423 -20.06 17.31 56.68
N GLY A 424 -20.20 16.39 57.61
CA GLY A 424 -21.12 16.55 58.70
C GLY A 424 -20.82 15.64 59.86
N ALA A 425 -20.51 16.31 60.99
CA ALA A 425 -20.49 15.90 62.39
C ALA A 425 -19.51 14.83 62.82
#